data_33d9212f4dc07a5f0ae26b0a06b61e05
#
_entry.id   33d9212f4dc07a5f0ae26b0a06b61e05
#
_cell.length_a   1.000
_cell.length_b   1.000
_cell.length_c   1.000
_cell.angle_alpha   90.00
_cell.angle_beta   90.00
_cell.angle_gamma   90.00
#
_symmetry.space_group_name_H-M   'P 1'
#
loop_
_entity.id
_entity.type
_entity.pdbx_description
1 polymer ?
#
loop_
_entity_poly.entity_id
_entity_poly.type
_entity_poly.pdbx_seq_one_letter_code
_entity_poly.pdbx_strand_id
1 'polypeptide(L)'
;MTSDEHRRIGVDLNNSTWTTLAAGGLPPGASADDYDRLLYGAYASLFHWMNVTEATVANRVRGEHLVSRAATATGRFVAALDHGMRCLELCVENPDDVEDWDVAFAYEAIARALAGLGKLRDARRQHRVAADRGAAIVDEEDRKVFLEEFARGPWFGL
;
A
#
# COMPACT_ATOMS: atom_id res chain seq x y z
N MET A 1 -23.53 -13.09 3.60
CA MET A 1 -22.90 -11.80 3.99
C MET A 1 -23.34 -10.75 2.98
N THR A 2 -23.83 -9.62 3.45
CA THR A 2 -24.32 -8.52 2.61
C THR A 2 -23.17 -7.62 2.14
N SER A 3 -23.43 -6.78 1.11
CA SER A 3 -22.45 -5.78 0.64
C SER A 3 -22.01 -4.83 1.77
N ASP A 4 -22.94 -4.41 2.62
CA ASP A 4 -22.63 -3.52 3.76
C ASP A 4 -21.78 -4.23 4.82
N GLU A 5 -22.01 -5.51 5.08
CA GLU A 5 -21.16 -6.30 5.99
C GLU A 5 -19.74 -6.42 5.43
N HIS A 6 -19.60 -6.71 4.13
CA HIS A 6 -18.30 -6.72 3.45
C HIS A 6 -17.60 -5.36 3.57
N ARG A 7 -18.31 -4.27 3.30
CA ARG A 7 -17.75 -2.91 3.41
C ARG A 7 -17.25 -2.62 4.82
N ARG A 8 -18.07 -2.87 5.84
CA ARG A 8 -17.70 -2.64 7.23
C ARG A 8 -16.44 -3.41 7.62
N ILE A 9 -16.39 -4.71 7.32
CA ILE A 9 -15.22 -5.54 7.63
C ILE A 9 -14.00 -5.08 6.87
N GLY A 10 -14.14 -4.75 5.58
CA GLY A 10 -13.06 -4.24 4.75
C GLY A 10 -12.45 -2.95 5.31
N VAL A 11 -13.30 -2.02 5.75
CA VAL A 11 -12.86 -0.76 6.39
C VAL A 11 -12.16 -1.02 7.72
N ASP A 12 -12.73 -1.85 8.59
CA ASP A 12 -12.15 -2.14 9.91
C ASP A 12 -10.77 -2.77 9.78
N LEU A 13 -10.61 -3.73 8.87
CA LEU A 13 -9.32 -4.39 8.60
C LEU A 13 -8.31 -3.44 7.95
N ASN A 14 -8.75 -2.59 7.02
CA ASN A 14 -7.90 -1.55 6.45
C ASN A 14 -7.35 -0.62 7.54
N ASN A 15 -8.22 -0.11 8.38
CA ASN A 15 -7.84 0.84 9.41
C ASN A 15 -6.91 0.22 10.46
N SER A 16 -7.16 -1.02 10.89
CA SER A 16 -6.29 -1.73 11.84
C SER A 16 -4.91 -2.01 11.25
N THR A 17 -4.85 -2.39 9.97
CA THR A 17 -3.57 -2.60 9.26
C THR A 17 -2.78 -1.30 9.18
N TRP A 18 -3.42 -0.19 8.77
CA TRP A 18 -2.77 1.12 8.70
C TRP A 18 -2.32 1.65 10.06
N THR A 19 -3.04 1.36 11.14
CA THR A 19 -2.60 1.71 12.50
C THR A 19 -1.24 1.09 12.81
N THR A 20 -1.02 -0.17 12.45
CA THR A 20 0.27 -0.84 12.63
C THR A 20 1.35 -0.27 11.71
N LEU A 21 1.04 -0.07 10.42
CA LEU A 21 1.99 0.46 9.43
C LEU A 21 2.44 1.89 9.78
N ALA A 22 1.50 2.74 10.20
CA ALA A 22 1.78 4.13 10.60
C ALA A 22 2.62 4.22 11.87
N ALA A 23 2.58 3.22 12.73
CA ALA A 23 3.45 3.10 13.89
C ALA A 23 4.88 2.62 13.55
N GLY A 24 5.18 2.41 12.27
CA GLY A 24 6.47 1.91 11.78
C GLY A 24 6.55 0.40 11.63
N GLY A 25 5.41 -0.28 11.65
CA GLY A 25 5.30 -1.74 11.58
C GLY A 25 5.08 -2.38 12.96
N LEU A 26 5.28 -3.69 13.03
CA LEU A 26 5.14 -4.43 14.28
C LEU A 26 6.28 -4.10 15.25
N PRO A 27 5.99 -4.11 16.58
CA PRO A 27 7.00 -3.80 17.59
C PRO A 27 8.10 -4.88 17.63
N PRO A 28 9.30 -4.55 18.15
CA PRO A 28 10.33 -5.53 18.42
C PRO A 28 9.80 -6.67 19.31
N GLY A 29 10.11 -7.91 18.93
CA GLY A 29 9.65 -9.11 19.65
C GLY A 29 8.25 -9.61 19.21
N ALA A 30 7.65 -9.01 18.18
CA ALA A 30 6.42 -9.53 17.58
C ALA A 30 6.62 -11.00 17.14
N SER A 31 5.59 -11.82 17.36
CA SER A 31 5.60 -13.24 17.00
C SER A 31 5.38 -13.46 15.50
N ALA A 32 5.67 -14.67 15.00
CA ALA A 32 5.32 -15.05 13.63
C ALA A 32 3.83 -14.89 13.36
N ASP A 33 2.97 -15.22 14.33
CA ASP A 33 1.53 -15.06 14.24
C ASP A 33 1.13 -13.57 14.10
N ASP A 34 1.85 -12.64 14.75
CA ASP A 34 1.57 -11.20 14.61
C ASP A 34 1.88 -10.73 13.19
N TYR A 35 2.99 -11.20 12.60
CA TYR A 35 3.32 -10.93 11.19
C TYR A 35 2.28 -11.50 10.23
N ASP A 36 1.84 -12.72 10.46
CA ASP A 36 0.80 -13.36 9.65
C ASP A 36 -0.54 -12.64 9.78
N ARG A 37 -0.94 -12.25 10.99
CA ARG A 37 -2.19 -11.48 11.21
C ARG A 37 -2.19 -10.14 10.48
N LEU A 38 -1.05 -9.42 10.49
CA LEU A 38 -0.93 -8.16 9.76
C LEU A 38 -1.14 -8.37 8.26
N LEU A 39 -0.46 -9.36 7.68
CA LEU A 39 -0.56 -9.64 6.25
C LEU A 39 -1.94 -10.18 5.86
N TYR A 40 -2.46 -11.15 6.62
CA TYR A 40 -3.77 -11.74 6.33
C TYR A 40 -4.90 -10.73 6.55
N GLY A 41 -4.76 -9.79 7.47
CA GLY A 41 -5.68 -8.67 7.65
C GLY A 41 -5.76 -7.78 6.40
N ALA A 42 -4.61 -7.48 5.78
CA ALA A 42 -4.57 -6.72 4.53
C ALA A 42 -5.24 -7.48 3.37
N TYR A 43 -4.95 -8.77 3.22
CA TYR A 43 -5.61 -9.60 2.20
C TYR A 43 -7.11 -9.73 2.45
N ALA A 44 -7.51 -9.92 3.69
CA ALA A 44 -8.93 -10.01 4.05
C ALA A 44 -9.65 -8.69 3.76
N SER A 45 -9.05 -7.54 4.06
CA SER A 45 -9.59 -6.23 3.70
C SER A 45 -9.84 -6.15 2.19
N LEU A 46 -8.82 -6.45 1.38
CA LEU A 46 -8.93 -6.43 -0.08
C LEU A 46 -10.02 -7.39 -0.58
N PHE A 47 -10.06 -8.63 -0.06
CA PHE A 47 -11.09 -9.60 -0.40
C PHE A 47 -12.50 -9.08 -0.09
N HIS A 48 -12.71 -8.47 1.06
CA HIS A 48 -14.00 -7.90 1.43
C HIS A 48 -14.38 -6.75 0.49
N TRP A 49 -13.46 -5.85 0.15
CA TRP A 49 -13.72 -4.77 -0.82
C TRP A 49 -14.09 -5.30 -2.21
N MET A 50 -13.52 -6.42 -2.65
CA MET A 50 -13.88 -7.06 -3.92
C MET A 50 -15.32 -7.62 -3.93
N ASN A 51 -15.95 -7.77 -2.77
CA ASN A 51 -17.32 -8.25 -2.61
C ASN A 51 -18.32 -7.13 -2.25
N VAL A 52 -17.88 -5.87 -2.27
CA VAL A 52 -18.77 -4.71 -2.13
C VAL A 52 -19.33 -4.34 -3.50
N THR A 53 -20.65 -4.32 -3.63
CA THR A 53 -21.33 -4.11 -4.92
C THR A 53 -20.99 -2.75 -5.55
N GLU A 54 -20.86 -1.70 -4.72
CA GLU A 54 -20.57 -0.34 -5.16
C GLU A 54 -19.08 0.02 -5.07
N ALA A 55 -18.21 -0.97 -4.89
CA ALA A 55 -16.77 -0.71 -4.85
C ALA A 55 -16.29 -0.19 -6.21
N THR A 56 -15.45 0.83 -6.15
CA THR A 56 -14.83 1.44 -7.33
C THR A 56 -13.45 0.83 -7.59
N VAL A 57 -12.87 1.13 -8.75
CA VAL A 57 -11.48 0.75 -9.04
C VAL A 57 -10.51 1.40 -8.03
N ALA A 58 -10.80 2.59 -7.53
CA ALA A 58 -9.98 3.24 -6.50
C ALA A 58 -9.94 2.42 -5.19
N ASN A 59 -11.04 1.78 -4.79
CA ASN A 59 -11.04 0.88 -3.64
C ASN A 59 -10.13 -0.33 -3.89
N ARG A 60 -10.11 -0.87 -5.12
CA ARG A 60 -9.21 -1.95 -5.50
C ARG A 60 -7.75 -1.51 -5.48
N VAL A 61 -7.42 -0.37 -6.07
CA VAL A 61 -6.07 0.22 -6.07
C VAL A 61 -5.53 0.35 -4.65
N ARG A 62 -6.32 0.94 -3.76
CA ARG A 62 -5.95 1.16 -2.35
C ARG A 62 -5.81 -0.14 -1.57
N GLY A 63 -6.63 -1.14 -1.89
CA GLY A 63 -6.49 -2.49 -1.32
C GLY A 63 -5.20 -3.18 -1.76
N GLU A 64 -4.83 -3.11 -3.04
CA GLU A 64 -3.56 -3.64 -3.55
C GLU A 64 -2.36 -2.92 -2.91
N HIS A 65 -2.42 -1.60 -2.74
CA HIS A 65 -1.41 -0.82 -2.04
C HIS A 65 -1.26 -1.29 -0.58
N LEU A 66 -2.37 -1.45 0.15
CA LEU A 66 -2.37 -1.93 1.53
C LEU A 66 -1.67 -3.30 1.66
N VAL A 67 -2.00 -4.24 0.76
CA VAL A 67 -1.35 -5.58 0.75
C VAL A 67 0.14 -5.45 0.47
N SER A 68 0.54 -4.65 -0.51
CA SER A 68 1.95 -4.39 -0.81
C SER A 68 2.70 -3.87 0.41
N ARG A 69 2.14 -2.90 1.13
CA ARG A 69 2.74 -2.31 2.32
C ARG A 69 2.82 -3.30 3.50
N ALA A 70 1.76 -4.08 3.74
CA ALA A 70 1.76 -5.12 4.76
C ALA A 70 2.77 -6.24 4.42
N ALA A 71 2.86 -6.64 3.17
CA ALA A 71 3.83 -7.62 2.70
C ALA A 71 5.27 -7.12 2.88
N THR A 72 5.54 -5.83 2.59
CA THR A 72 6.83 -5.19 2.86
C THR A 72 7.16 -5.21 4.36
N ALA A 73 6.23 -4.81 5.21
CA ALA A 73 6.42 -4.80 6.67
C ALA A 73 6.64 -6.19 7.28
N THR A 74 6.20 -7.24 6.57
CA THR A 74 6.35 -8.64 7.00
C THR A 74 7.49 -9.38 6.27
N GLY A 75 8.31 -8.67 5.48
CA GLY A 75 9.46 -9.24 4.77
C GLY A 75 9.10 -10.11 3.56
N ARG A 76 7.86 -10.07 3.08
CA ARG A 76 7.39 -10.83 1.92
C ARG A 76 7.51 -9.99 0.64
N PHE A 77 8.73 -9.61 0.31
CA PHE A 77 9.04 -8.60 -0.72
C PHE A 77 8.62 -9.00 -2.14
N VAL A 78 8.57 -10.29 -2.48
CA VAL A 78 8.06 -10.74 -3.79
C VAL A 78 6.57 -10.43 -3.90
N ALA A 79 5.78 -10.83 -2.91
CA ALA A 79 4.35 -10.51 -2.87
C ALA A 79 4.12 -8.99 -2.81
N ALA A 80 4.95 -8.26 -2.05
CA ALA A 80 4.89 -6.80 -2.01
C ALA A 80 5.07 -6.17 -3.39
N LEU A 81 6.04 -6.66 -4.16
CA LEU A 81 6.28 -6.18 -5.52
C LEU A 81 5.11 -6.50 -6.45
N ASP A 82 4.59 -7.73 -6.40
CA ASP A 82 3.45 -8.16 -7.23
C ASP A 82 2.22 -7.27 -7.00
N HIS A 83 1.88 -7.01 -5.74
CA HIS A 83 0.74 -6.15 -5.39
C HIS A 83 1.00 -4.66 -5.67
N GLY A 84 2.22 -4.17 -5.50
CA GLY A 84 2.60 -2.82 -5.88
C GLY A 84 2.49 -2.59 -7.39
N MET A 85 2.94 -3.55 -8.19
CA MET A 85 2.81 -3.51 -9.64
C MET A 85 1.34 -3.60 -10.08
N ARG A 86 0.54 -4.46 -9.45
CA ARG A 86 -0.90 -4.53 -9.73
C ARG A 86 -1.62 -3.23 -9.39
N CYS A 87 -1.24 -2.58 -8.28
CA CYS A 87 -1.74 -1.26 -7.92
C CYS A 87 -1.46 -0.23 -9.04
N LEU A 88 -0.23 -0.16 -9.51
CA LEU A 88 0.16 0.76 -10.59
C LEU A 88 -0.55 0.44 -11.91
N GLU A 89 -0.65 -0.83 -12.28
CA GLU A 89 -1.36 -1.27 -13.49
C GLU A 89 -2.81 -0.79 -13.49
N LEU A 90 -3.54 -0.97 -12.38
CA LEU A 90 -4.91 -0.49 -12.23
C LEU A 90 -5.01 1.03 -12.34
N CYS A 91 -4.05 1.79 -11.80
CA CYS A 91 -3.99 3.24 -11.96
C CYS A 91 -3.82 3.64 -13.44
N VAL A 92 -2.92 2.97 -14.16
CA VAL A 92 -2.64 3.25 -15.58
C VAL A 92 -3.82 2.89 -16.48
N GLU A 93 -4.50 1.79 -16.19
CA GLU A 93 -5.68 1.34 -16.93
C GLU A 93 -6.93 2.22 -16.68
N ASN A 94 -6.99 2.93 -15.55
CA ASN A 94 -8.15 3.70 -15.12
C ASN A 94 -7.77 5.11 -14.64
N PRO A 95 -7.13 5.94 -15.48
CA PRO A 95 -6.56 7.22 -15.06
C PRO A 95 -7.59 8.22 -14.57
N ASP A 96 -8.84 8.13 -15.05
CA ASP A 96 -9.91 9.06 -14.69
C ASP A 96 -10.65 8.65 -13.38
N ASP A 97 -10.40 7.44 -12.88
CA ASP A 97 -11.08 6.87 -11.71
C ASP A 97 -10.20 6.80 -10.46
N VAL A 98 -8.97 7.28 -10.55
CA VAL A 98 -8.00 7.31 -9.47
C VAL A 98 -7.47 8.72 -9.24
N GLU A 99 -6.99 8.97 -8.01
CA GLU A 99 -6.39 10.24 -7.65
C GLU A 99 -4.89 10.27 -7.99
N ASP A 100 -4.31 11.46 -8.09
CA ASP A 100 -2.88 11.63 -8.35
C ASP A 100 -2.01 11.00 -7.24
N TRP A 101 -2.47 11.05 -5.99
CA TRP A 101 -1.80 10.39 -4.87
C TRP A 101 -1.88 8.87 -4.91
N ASP A 102 -2.91 8.25 -5.49
CA ASP A 102 -2.95 6.80 -5.71
C ASP A 102 -1.77 6.34 -6.58
N VAL A 103 -1.44 7.11 -7.62
CA VAL A 103 -0.29 6.83 -8.50
C VAL A 103 1.04 7.01 -7.77
N ALA A 104 1.19 8.08 -6.99
CA ALA A 104 2.39 8.33 -6.21
C ALA A 104 2.66 7.21 -5.20
N PHE A 105 1.64 6.75 -4.48
CA PHE A 105 1.73 5.64 -3.55
C PHE A 105 2.00 4.29 -4.23
N ALA A 106 1.51 4.06 -5.45
CA ALA A 106 1.85 2.85 -6.21
C ALA A 106 3.36 2.76 -6.49
N TYR A 107 3.96 3.86 -6.95
CA TYR A 107 5.42 3.92 -7.16
C TYR A 107 6.22 3.78 -5.85
N GLU A 108 5.74 4.37 -4.77
CA GLU A 108 6.33 4.24 -3.44
C GLU A 108 6.35 2.78 -2.98
N ALA A 109 5.23 2.07 -3.11
CA ALA A 109 5.13 0.66 -2.74
C ALA A 109 6.08 -0.23 -3.55
N ILE A 110 6.18 0.00 -4.86
CA ILE A 110 7.12 -0.72 -5.74
C ILE A 110 8.56 -0.44 -5.32
N ALA A 111 8.92 0.81 -5.03
CA ALA A 111 10.26 1.18 -4.59
C ALA A 111 10.65 0.47 -3.30
N ARG A 112 9.77 0.43 -2.31
CA ARG A 112 9.99 -0.28 -1.04
C ARG A 112 10.20 -1.78 -1.25
N ALA A 113 9.36 -2.41 -2.06
CA ALA A 113 9.46 -3.84 -2.36
C ALA A 113 10.79 -4.18 -3.06
N LEU A 114 11.18 -3.39 -4.06
CA LEU A 114 12.45 -3.55 -4.76
C LEU A 114 13.67 -3.35 -3.84
N ALA A 115 13.59 -2.36 -2.94
CA ALA A 115 14.64 -2.13 -1.95
C ALA A 115 14.78 -3.32 -1.00
N GLY A 116 13.66 -3.87 -0.50
CA GLY A 116 13.64 -5.07 0.33
C GLY A 116 14.20 -6.31 -0.38
N LEU A 117 14.04 -6.41 -1.70
CA LEU A 117 14.65 -7.44 -2.55
C LEU A 117 16.13 -7.21 -2.84
N GLY A 118 16.72 -6.10 -2.38
CA GLY A 118 18.10 -5.73 -2.69
C GLY A 118 18.32 -5.21 -4.11
N LYS A 119 17.25 -4.96 -4.87
CA LYS A 119 17.31 -4.41 -6.23
C LYS A 119 17.45 -2.87 -6.20
N LEU A 120 18.52 -2.40 -5.55
CA LEU A 120 18.66 -0.99 -5.18
C LEU A 120 18.68 -0.02 -6.36
N ARG A 121 19.24 -0.40 -7.51
CA ARG A 121 19.24 0.45 -8.71
C ARG A 121 17.81 0.73 -9.20
N ASP A 122 17.00 -0.32 -9.29
CA ASP A 122 15.61 -0.20 -9.73
C ASP A 122 14.76 0.46 -8.66
N ALA A 123 15.01 0.16 -7.39
CA ALA A 123 14.37 0.82 -6.26
C ALA A 123 14.61 2.34 -6.27
N ARG A 124 15.85 2.81 -6.49
CA ARG A 124 16.17 4.25 -6.59
C ARG A 124 15.45 4.93 -7.74
N ARG A 125 15.28 4.23 -8.88
CA ARG A 125 14.53 4.77 -10.01
C ARG A 125 13.07 4.97 -9.64
N GLN A 126 12.41 3.97 -9.06
CA GLN A 126 11.01 4.06 -8.64
C GLN A 126 10.82 5.05 -7.49
N HIS A 127 11.75 5.12 -6.55
CA HIS A 127 11.75 6.09 -5.48
C HIS A 127 11.75 7.54 -6.00
N ARG A 128 12.58 7.84 -7.01
CA ARG A 128 12.58 9.18 -7.63
C ARG A 128 11.24 9.48 -8.29
N VAL A 129 10.67 8.54 -9.04
CA VAL A 129 9.35 8.72 -9.65
C VAL A 129 8.29 8.97 -8.58
N ALA A 130 8.30 8.22 -7.47
CA ALA A 130 7.39 8.42 -6.35
C ALA A 130 7.56 9.81 -5.72
N ALA A 131 8.80 10.26 -5.51
CA ALA A 131 9.10 11.58 -4.97
C ALA A 131 8.57 12.70 -5.89
N ASP A 132 8.83 12.60 -7.20
CA ASP A 132 8.38 13.59 -8.18
C ASP A 132 6.85 13.64 -8.26
N ARG A 133 6.20 12.47 -8.29
CA ARG A 133 4.74 12.36 -8.28
C ARG A 133 4.14 12.89 -6.99
N GLY A 134 4.73 12.56 -5.85
CA GLY A 134 4.29 13.03 -4.54
C GLY A 134 4.38 14.55 -4.41
N ALA A 135 5.47 15.17 -4.88
CA ALA A 135 5.62 16.61 -4.88
C ALA A 135 4.62 17.33 -5.81
N ALA A 136 4.11 16.63 -6.82
CA ALA A 136 3.16 17.15 -7.80
C ALA A 136 1.69 16.93 -7.41
N ILE A 137 1.38 16.28 -6.28
CA ILE A 137 0.00 16.10 -5.79
C ILE A 137 -0.64 17.47 -5.62
N VAL A 138 -1.81 17.66 -6.25
CA VAL A 138 -2.46 18.97 -6.34
C VAL A 138 -3.04 19.41 -4.99
N ASP A 139 -3.78 18.53 -4.31
CA ASP A 139 -4.34 18.83 -2.99
C ASP A 139 -3.24 18.91 -1.93
N GLU A 140 -3.24 19.99 -1.14
CA GLU A 140 -2.18 20.25 -0.16
C GLU A 140 -2.19 19.27 1.01
N GLU A 141 -3.36 18.87 1.48
CA GLU A 141 -3.48 17.90 2.59
C GLU A 141 -3.09 16.50 2.13
N ASP A 142 -3.52 16.08 0.94
CA ASP A 142 -3.12 14.78 0.36
C ASP A 142 -1.62 14.72 0.10
N ARG A 143 -1.04 15.82 -0.40
CA ARG A 143 0.41 15.94 -0.60
C ARG A 143 1.19 15.81 0.71
N LYS A 144 0.72 16.47 1.77
CA LYS A 144 1.30 16.38 3.10
C LYS A 144 1.26 14.95 3.63
N VAL A 145 0.13 14.28 3.54
CA VAL A 145 -0.03 12.87 3.94
C VAL A 145 0.96 11.96 3.19
N PHE A 146 1.08 12.14 1.87
CA PHE A 146 2.03 11.38 1.08
C PHE A 146 3.47 11.63 1.53
N LEU A 147 3.88 12.89 1.67
CA LEU A 147 5.27 13.24 2.02
C LEU A 147 5.65 12.74 3.42
N GLU A 148 4.75 12.79 4.38
CA GLU A 148 4.96 12.26 5.72
C GLU A 148 5.18 10.74 5.70
N GLU A 149 4.35 10.00 4.96
CA GLU A 149 4.48 8.56 4.82
C GLU A 149 5.72 8.17 4.01
N PHE A 150 6.02 8.89 2.94
CA PHE A 150 7.19 8.68 2.08
C PHE A 150 8.50 8.90 2.84
N ALA A 151 8.56 9.88 3.75
CA ALA A 151 9.72 10.12 4.60
C ALA A 151 9.96 9.01 5.64
N ARG A 152 8.96 8.20 5.93
CA ARG A 152 9.03 7.15 6.94
C ARG A 152 9.70 5.90 6.38
N GLY A 153 10.74 5.43 7.08
CA GLY A 153 11.39 4.14 6.77
C GLY A 153 10.55 2.92 7.17
N PRO A 154 11.09 1.71 6.99
CA PRO A 154 12.42 1.45 6.41
C PRO A 154 12.45 1.53 4.88
N TRP A 155 13.64 1.89 4.35
CA TRP A 155 13.94 1.90 2.92
C TRP A 155 15.02 0.89 2.52
N PHE A 156 15.42 0.00 3.44
CA PHE A 156 16.31 -1.15 3.21
C PHE A 156 17.64 -0.80 2.53
N GLY A 157 18.24 0.33 2.92
CA GLY A 157 19.54 0.79 2.40
C GLY A 157 19.45 1.63 1.11
N LEU A 158 18.28 2.11 0.77
CA LEU A 158 18.09 2.99 -0.38
C LEU A 158 18.68 4.38 -0.15
#